data_099383cc16482444d6802a7589408df7
#
_entry.id   099383cc16482444d6802a7589408df7
#
_cell.length_a   1.000
_cell.length_b   1.000
_cell.length_c   1.000
_cell.angle_alpha   90.00
_cell.angle_beta   90.00
_cell.angle_gamma   90.00
#
_symmetry.space_group_name_H-M   'P 1'
#
loop_
_entity.id
_entity.type
_entity.pdbx_description
1 polymer ?
#
loop_
_entity_poly.entity_id
_entity_poly.type
_entity_poly.pdbx_seq_one_letter_code
_entity_poly.pdbx_strand_id
1 'polypeptide(L)'
;YDRATGRLLLEFGSERYEPQRDGTWDVTRPSVRFHLSDGNIIRMSADTGRVIMSTAATERQIASGQGGMPSRGEMREVTIELFDHPDAAAPRLTCNVPILSFDNDTYRIATEAAVVDGKLVPADRIPVRVRGEDVEFDGYGLVLRWNGLDGRLDSLEIIHGERLTIRNPSRVLPESDSAASRRVVPAMYAQADGHVAPAPQPAPDDNPRVAYRAAFEQDVVVLEGDAQVATATQLLVDLLSEARVEPAAAAEPDPTGDVIAPPSDRRRDRTTPVEPETAPQDAAPLPVTVRWTGKLRVAPLAADQPAPPTADDYIVQLVGSPVSLARDGAEAVCGRLVYRTADESIALEPSADAPIVELTDADGVSLRTTRVIVDRSKGIATLDGNGRAKFPVRGDDGRTDLLTADWRDGCVVGLSDDGRVVQSATLNGAVSILHPRVNLAADQLDLAFDPPAEKPAADHRDERGAAGTLRQLRATGSVSGNILDDEARPAAIASRVLVLDIGTDPAG
;
A
#
# COMPACT_ATOMS: atom_id res chain seq x y z
N TYR A 1 27.69 -22.30 7.27
CA TYR A 1 26.86 -22.65 8.43
C TYR A 1 26.88 -21.53 9.46
N ASP A 2 25.72 -21.22 10.03
CA ASP A 2 25.63 -20.40 11.24
C ASP A 2 26.30 -21.16 12.40
N ARG A 3 27.29 -20.54 13.03
CA ARG A 3 28.05 -21.19 14.12
C ARG A 3 27.26 -21.40 15.40
N ALA A 4 26.22 -20.59 15.64
CA ALA A 4 25.39 -20.67 16.83
C ALA A 4 24.32 -21.77 16.71
N THR A 5 23.70 -21.88 15.54
CA THR A 5 22.55 -22.78 15.30
C THR A 5 22.93 -24.04 14.50
N GLY A 6 24.11 -24.08 13.88
CA GLY A 6 24.52 -25.14 12.95
C GLY A 6 23.73 -25.13 11.62
N ARG A 7 22.88 -24.15 11.40
CA ARG A 7 22.03 -24.04 10.20
C ARG A 7 22.88 -23.75 8.98
N LEU A 8 22.55 -24.39 7.86
CA LEU A 8 23.15 -24.11 6.57
C LEU A 8 22.62 -22.76 6.08
N LEU A 9 23.51 -21.77 5.90
CA LEU A 9 23.16 -20.43 5.42
C LEU A 9 23.38 -20.28 3.92
N LEU A 10 24.43 -20.92 3.41
CA LEU A 10 24.88 -20.75 2.06
C LEU A 10 25.51 -22.04 1.51
N GLU A 11 25.13 -22.41 0.29
CA GLU A 11 25.76 -23.46 -0.52
C GLU A 11 26.32 -22.84 -1.80
N PHE A 12 27.51 -23.26 -2.18
CA PHE A 12 28.10 -22.91 -3.47
C PHE A 12 28.49 -24.18 -4.21
N GLY A 13 28.11 -24.29 -5.47
CA GLY A 13 28.44 -25.41 -6.36
C GLY A 13 28.80 -24.94 -7.77
N SER A 14 29.49 -25.80 -8.51
CA SER A 14 29.75 -25.60 -9.94
C SER A 14 30.00 -26.96 -10.59
N GLU A 15 29.67 -27.12 -11.88
CA GLU A 15 29.96 -28.34 -12.62
C GLU A 15 31.46 -28.52 -12.85
N ARG A 16 32.21 -27.42 -13.06
CA ARG A 16 33.63 -27.46 -13.37
C ARG A 16 34.36 -26.24 -12.82
N TYR A 17 35.56 -26.45 -12.33
CA TYR A 17 36.50 -25.45 -11.85
C TYR A 17 37.82 -25.56 -12.62
N GLU A 18 38.27 -24.45 -13.26
CA GLU A 18 39.50 -24.37 -14.01
C GLU A 18 40.40 -23.26 -13.46
N PRO A 19 41.54 -23.57 -12.83
CA PRO A 19 42.45 -22.56 -12.32
C PRO A 19 43.10 -21.78 -13.45
N GLN A 20 43.20 -20.47 -13.28
CA GLN A 20 43.86 -19.54 -14.20
C GLN A 20 45.22 -19.09 -13.63
N ARG A 21 46.10 -18.63 -14.51
CA ARG A 21 47.47 -18.21 -14.12
C ARG A 21 47.51 -16.98 -13.21
N ASP A 22 46.43 -16.19 -13.19
CA ASP A 22 46.26 -14.97 -12.39
C ASP A 22 45.68 -15.25 -11.00
N GLY A 23 45.52 -16.52 -10.62
CA GLY A 23 44.95 -16.92 -9.33
C GLY A 23 43.43 -16.89 -9.28
N THR A 24 42.77 -16.60 -10.40
CA THR A 24 41.33 -16.72 -10.53
C THR A 24 40.92 -18.14 -10.94
N TRP A 25 39.65 -18.45 -10.87
CA TRP A 25 39.06 -19.71 -11.29
C TRP A 25 37.92 -19.45 -12.25
N ASP A 26 38.00 -20.01 -13.45
CA ASP A 26 36.82 -20.05 -14.33
C ASP A 26 35.92 -21.18 -13.88
N VAL A 27 34.62 -20.89 -13.74
CA VAL A 27 33.60 -21.81 -13.26
C VAL A 27 32.49 -21.96 -14.29
N THR A 28 32.07 -23.20 -14.53
CA THR A 28 30.98 -23.52 -15.45
C THR A 28 29.74 -23.88 -14.65
N ARG A 29 28.61 -23.29 -14.98
CA ARG A 29 27.32 -23.45 -14.30
C ARG A 29 27.41 -23.29 -12.78
N PRO A 30 27.97 -22.18 -12.30
CA PRO A 30 27.99 -21.91 -10.86
C PRO A 30 26.56 -21.77 -10.31
N SER A 31 26.36 -22.26 -9.12
CA SER A 31 25.10 -22.09 -8.39
C SER A 31 25.35 -21.73 -6.94
N VAL A 32 24.52 -20.87 -6.39
CA VAL A 32 24.55 -20.43 -5.01
C VAL A 32 23.13 -20.57 -4.43
N ARG A 33 23.01 -21.13 -3.22
CA ARG A 33 21.74 -21.14 -2.47
C ARG A 33 21.93 -20.41 -1.16
N PHE A 34 21.05 -19.49 -0.90
CA PHE A 34 20.93 -18.78 0.37
C PHE A 34 19.69 -19.28 1.10
N HIS A 35 19.87 -19.78 2.31
CA HIS A 35 18.78 -20.19 3.19
C HIS A 35 18.46 -19.02 4.12
N LEU A 36 17.33 -18.36 3.88
CA LEU A 36 16.89 -17.21 4.66
C LEU A 36 16.31 -17.65 6.01
N SER A 37 16.27 -16.74 6.97
CA SER A 37 15.78 -17.03 8.32
C SER A 37 14.27 -17.33 8.38
N ASP A 38 13.52 -16.85 7.39
CA ASP A 38 12.07 -17.05 7.23
C ASP A 38 11.68 -18.34 6.51
N GLY A 39 12.66 -19.21 6.18
CA GLY A 39 12.43 -20.47 5.46
C GLY A 39 12.51 -20.33 3.93
N ASN A 40 12.49 -19.11 3.40
CA ASN A 40 12.65 -18.86 1.97
C ASN A 40 14.05 -19.26 1.48
N ILE A 41 14.15 -19.60 0.19
CA ILE A 41 15.42 -19.91 -0.46
C ILE A 41 15.62 -18.98 -1.65
N ILE A 42 16.78 -18.33 -1.70
CA ILE A 42 17.25 -17.66 -2.92
C ILE A 42 18.25 -18.61 -3.60
N ARG A 43 17.94 -18.98 -4.83
CA ARG A 43 18.86 -19.72 -5.70
C ARG A 43 19.39 -18.78 -6.79
N MET A 44 20.69 -18.67 -6.90
CA MET A 44 21.35 -17.95 -7.97
C MET A 44 22.12 -18.96 -8.81
N SER A 45 21.90 -18.96 -10.12
CA SER A 45 22.61 -19.79 -11.10
C SER A 45 23.11 -18.95 -12.25
N ALA A 46 24.18 -19.37 -12.90
CA ALA A 46 24.73 -18.69 -14.05
C ALA A 46 25.32 -19.69 -15.06
N ASP A 47 25.49 -19.27 -16.31
CA ASP A 47 26.13 -20.14 -17.31
C ASP A 47 27.63 -20.27 -17.07
N THR A 48 28.28 -19.14 -16.79
CA THR A 48 29.71 -19.10 -16.52
C THR A 48 30.01 -18.07 -15.43
N GLY A 49 31.21 -18.22 -14.83
CA GLY A 49 31.71 -17.22 -13.89
C GLY A 49 33.22 -17.26 -13.78
N ARG A 50 33.76 -16.19 -13.23
CA ARG A 50 35.17 -16.10 -12.82
C ARG A 50 35.24 -15.70 -11.37
N VAL A 51 35.88 -16.51 -10.55
CA VAL A 51 35.87 -16.34 -9.09
C VAL A 51 37.27 -16.31 -8.51
N ILE A 52 37.42 -15.63 -7.37
CA ILE A 52 38.61 -15.67 -6.52
C ILE A 52 38.23 -16.49 -5.28
N MET A 53 38.95 -17.56 -5.03
CA MET A 53 38.71 -18.38 -3.85
C MET A 53 39.34 -17.77 -2.61
N SER A 54 38.71 -17.98 -1.47
CA SER A 54 39.28 -17.63 -0.16
C SER A 54 40.64 -18.31 0.01
N THR A 55 41.64 -17.55 0.50
CA THR A 55 43.02 -18.05 0.70
C THR A 55 43.16 -19.23 1.66
N ALA A 56 42.09 -19.59 2.37
CA ALA A 56 42.06 -20.72 3.28
C ALA A 56 41.91 -22.10 2.61
N ALA A 57 41.57 -22.13 1.29
CA ALA A 57 41.38 -23.39 0.56
C ALA A 57 42.58 -23.73 -0.31
N THR A 58 43.02 -24.99 -0.26
CA THR A 58 44.10 -25.49 -1.14
C THR A 58 43.52 -25.83 -2.52
N GLU A 59 44.37 -25.73 -3.59
CA GLU A 59 43.99 -26.08 -4.97
C GLU A 59 43.33 -27.49 -5.06
N ARG A 60 43.84 -28.46 -4.28
CA ARG A 60 43.28 -29.82 -4.25
C ARG A 60 41.89 -29.88 -3.67
N GLN A 61 41.64 -29.10 -2.62
CA GLN A 61 40.30 -29.02 -2.01
C GLN A 61 39.28 -28.36 -2.95
N ILE A 62 39.72 -27.34 -3.67
CA ILE A 62 38.89 -26.65 -4.67
C ILE A 62 38.58 -27.59 -5.85
N ALA A 63 39.61 -28.27 -6.41
CA ALA A 63 39.44 -29.18 -7.53
C ALA A 63 38.60 -30.43 -7.21
N SER A 64 38.53 -30.84 -5.94
CA SER A 64 37.68 -31.96 -5.47
C SER A 64 36.28 -31.55 -5.11
N GLY A 65 35.90 -30.28 -5.24
CA GLY A 65 34.62 -29.76 -4.82
C GLY A 65 34.45 -29.64 -3.29
N GLN A 66 35.54 -29.90 -2.53
CA GLN A 66 35.52 -29.83 -1.07
C GLN A 66 36.10 -28.53 -0.51
N GLY A 67 36.46 -27.58 -1.37
CA GLY A 67 37.26 -26.46 -0.92
C GLY A 67 36.71 -25.11 -1.23
N GLY A 68 36.62 -24.33 -0.21
CA GLY A 68 36.65 -22.86 -0.23
C GLY A 68 35.42 -22.19 -0.86
N MET A 69 34.89 -21.29 -0.13
CA MET A 69 33.85 -20.38 -0.64
C MET A 69 34.55 -19.30 -1.47
N PRO A 70 34.05 -18.96 -2.65
CA PRO A 70 34.55 -17.80 -3.36
C PRO A 70 34.39 -16.53 -2.53
N SER A 71 35.47 -15.72 -2.42
CA SER A 71 35.39 -14.42 -1.75
C SER A 71 34.79 -13.36 -2.67
N ARG A 72 35.15 -13.42 -3.96
CA ARG A 72 34.68 -12.47 -4.99
C ARG A 72 34.53 -13.16 -6.32
N GLY A 73 33.69 -12.59 -7.19
CA GLY A 73 33.58 -13.11 -8.54
C GLY A 73 32.63 -12.31 -9.42
N GLU A 74 32.69 -12.67 -10.70
CA GLU A 74 31.76 -12.22 -11.73
C GLU A 74 31.04 -13.44 -12.29
N MET A 75 29.74 -13.33 -12.51
CA MET A 75 28.90 -14.36 -13.11
C MET A 75 28.13 -13.79 -14.29
N ARG A 76 27.91 -14.60 -15.32
CA ARG A 76 27.25 -14.22 -16.58
C ARG A 76 26.03 -15.08 -16.84
N GLU A 77 25.02 -14.46 -17.47
CA GLU A 77 23.70 -15.04 -17.71
C GLU A 77 23.11 -15.56 -16.41
N VAL A 78 22.94 -14.65 -15.46
CA VAL A 78 22.53 -14.97 -14.09
C VAL A 78 21.03 -15.02 -13.99
N THR A 79 20.54 -16.10 -13.42
CA THR A 79 19.13 -16.27 -12.98
C THR A 79 19.10 -16.34 -11.46
N ILE A 80 18.33 -15.47 -10.84
CA ILE A 80 18.06 -15.46 -9.39
C ILE A 80 16.61 -15.84 -9.20
N GLU A 81 16.36 -16.87 -8.40
CA GLU A 81 15.04 -17.42 -8.12
C GLU A 81 14.76 -17.39 -6.63
N LEU A 82 13.57 -16.92 -6.25
CA LEU A 82 13.07 -16.94 -4.88
C LEU A 82 12.01 -18.03 -4.74
N PHE A 83 12.20 -18.93 -3.79
CA PHE A 83 11.26 -19.99 -3.44
C PHE A 83 10.73 -19.76 -2.01
N ASP A 84 9.44 -20.00 -1.80
CA ASP A 84 8.80 -19.85 -0.49
C ASP A 84 9.24 -20.93 0.53
N HIS A 85 9.72 -22.08 0.03
CA HIS A 85 10.29 -23.16 0.86
C HIS A 85 11.21 -24.05 0.02
N PRO A 86 12.08 -24.88 0.68
CA PRO A 86 13.06 -25.74 0.00
C PRO A 86 12.50 -26.70 -1.05
N ASP A 87 11.29 -27.19 -0.80
CA ASP A 87 10.62 -28.19 -1.64
C ASP A 87 9.63 -27.60 -2.64
N ALA A 88 9.62 -26.28 -2.79
CA ALA A 88 8.74 -25.60 -3.77
C ALA A 88 9.07 -26.04 -5.21
N ALA A 89 8.07 -26.50 -5.95
CA ALA A 89 8.23 -27.01 -7.32
C ALA A 89 8.58 -25.90 -8.33
N ALA A 90 8.21 -24.66 -8.05
CA ALA A 90 8.45 -23.49 -8.89
C ALA A 90 8.89 -22.29 -8.05
N PRO A 91 9.71 -21.38 -8.61
CA PRO A 91 10.05 -20.15 -7.94
C PRO A 91 8.85 -19.19 -7.92
N ARG A 92 8.69 -18.48 -6.81
CA ARG A 92 7.73 -17.38 -6.67
C ARG A 92 8.13 -16.17 -7.54
N LEU A 93 9.45 -15.87 -7.58
CA LEU A 93 10.02 -14.80 -8.39
C LEU A 93 11.27 -15.31 -9.12
N THR A 94 11.42 -14.87 -10.35
CA THR A 94 12.64 -15.09 -11.15
C THR A 94 13.19 -13.74 -11.62
N CYS A 95 14.47 -13.50 -11.34
CA CYS A 95 15.18 -12.30 -11.81
C CYS A 95 16.29 -12.72 -12.77
N ASN A 96 16.34 -12.14 -13.97
CA ASN A 96 17.36 -12.38 -14.97
C ASN A 96 18.26 -11.15 -15.13
N VAL A 97 19.57 -11.37 -15.06
CA VAL A 97 20.59 -10.33 -15.17
C VAL A 97 21.76 -10.86 -16.02
N PRO A 98 22.17 -10.18 -17.10
CA PRO A 98 23.25 -10.65 -17.97
C PRO A 98 24.59 -10.82 -17.26
N ILE A 99 24.90 -9.94 -16.29
CA ILE A 99 26.16 -9.97 -15.57
C ILE A 99 26.01 -9.43 -14.15
N LEU A 100 26.55 -10.16 -13.18
CA LEU A 100 26.66 -9.76 -11.78
C LEU A 100 28.05 -9.99 -11.23
N SER A 101 28.55 -9.07 -10.42
CA SER A 101 29.64 -9.30 -9.49
C SER A 101 29.11 -9.57 -8.09
N PHE A 102 29.85 -10.34 -7.33
CA PHE A 102 29.62 -10.52 -5.90
C PHE A 102 30.93 -10.36 -5.12
N ASP A 103 30.79 -9.85 -3.92
CA ASP A 103 31.90 -9.68 -2.97
C ASP A 103 31.38 -10.08 -1.58
N ASN A 104 31.81 -11.25 -1.11
CA ASN A 104 31.43 -11.81 0.18
C ASN A 104 32.13 -11.12 1.36
N ASP A 105 33.23 -10.42 1.13
CA ASP A 105 33.93 -9.68 2.18
C ASP A 105 33.15 -8.39 2.54
N THR A 106 32.48 -7.80 1.55
CA THR A 106 31.64 -6.59 1.71
C THR A 106 30.15 -6.87 1.65
N TYR A 107 29.77 -8.16 1.54
CA TYR A 107 28.38 -8.61 1.44
C TYR A 107 27.58 -7.86 0.37
N ARG A 108 28.14 -7.78 -0.84
CA ARG A 108 27.58 -7.00 -1.94
C ARG A 108 27.42 -7.86 -3.21
N ILE A 109 26.28 -7.70 -3.87
CA ILE A 109 26.03 -8.16 -5.24
C ILE A 109 25.69 -6.94 -6.07
N ALA A 110 26.26 -6.83 -7.29
CA ALA A 110 25.93 -5.71 -8.17
C ALA A 110 26.06 -6.09 -9.64
N THR A 111 25.33 -5.39 -10.51
CA THR A 111 25.62 -5.37 -11.94
C THR A 111 26.96 -4.69 -12.20
N GLU A 112 27.70 -5.17 -13.18
CA GLU A 112 28.99 -4.58 -13.59
C GLU A 112 28.94 -4.18 -15.06
N ALA A 113 29.84 -3.27 -15.46
CA ALA A 113 29.99 -2.91 -16.86
C ALA A 113 30.43 -4.13 -17.68
N ALA A 114 29.76 -4.41 -18.76
CA ALA A 114 29.98 -5.59 -19.58
C ALA A 114 30.05 -5.27 -21.07
N VAL A 115 30.74 -6.12 -21.82
CA VAL A 115 30.68 -6.08 -23.29
C VAL A 115 29.52 -6.98 -23.72
N VAL A 116 28.43 -6.38 -24.18
CA VAL A 116 27.23 -7.05 -24.72
C VAL A 116 27.16 -6.72 -26.21
N ASP A 117 27.12 -7.74 -27.07
CA ASP A 117 27.10 -7.59 -28.53
C ASP A 117 28.23 -6.69 -29.08
N GLY A 118 29.45 -6.82 -28.50
CA GLY A 118 30.63 -6.06 -28.89
C GLY A 118 30.63 -4.59 -28.44
N LYS A 119 29.67 -4.13 -27.65
CA LYS A 119 29.59 -2.78 -27.09
C LYS A 119 29.75 -2.82 -25.57
N LEU A 120 30.56 -1.90 -25.04
CA LEU A 120 30.66 -1.71 -23.59
C LEU A 120 29.34 -1.09 -23.08
N VAL A 121 28.61 -1.84 -22.24
CA VAL A 121 27.40 -1.41 -21.55
C VAL A 121 27.80 -1.10 -20.11
N PRO A 122 27.58 0.12 -19.62
CA PRO A 122 27.92 0.47 -18.24
C PRO A 122 26.97 -0.22 -17.26
N ALA A 123 27.41 -0.38 -16.00
CA ALA A 123 26.70 -1.13 -14.96
C ALA A 123 25.25 -0.66 -14.74
N ASP A 124 25.03 0.65 -14.84
CA ASP A 124 23.72 1.31 -14.69
C ASP A 124 22.78 1.09 -15.88
N ARG A 125 23.25 0.48 -16.96
CA ARG A 125 22.46 0.15 -18.16
C ARG A 125 22.28 -1.36 -18.35
N ILE A 126 22.80 -2.18 -17.46
CA ILE A 126 22.57 -3.63 -17.46
C ILE A 126 21.11 -3.90 -17.08
N PRO A 127 20.31 -4.56 -17.95
CA PRO A 127 18.91 -4.79 -17.66
C PRO A 127 18.72 -5.75 -16.49
N VAL A 128 17.72 -5.45 -15.67
CA VAL A 128 17.25 -6.26 -14.54
C VAL A 128 15.77 -6.52 -14.76
N ARG A 129 15.40 -7.78 -14.91
CA ARG A 129 14.01 -8.18 -15.16
C ARG A 129 13.57 -9.18 -14.12
N VAL A 130 12.51 -8.83 -13.37
CA VAL A 130 11.88 -9.73 -12.40
C VAL A 130 10.52 -10.14 -12.94
N ARG A 131 10.23 -11.42 -12.85
CA ARG A 131 8.95 -12.02 -13.25
C ARG A 131 8.46 -12.94 -12.17
N GLY A 132 7.19 -12.80 -11.83
CA GLY A 132 6.47 -13.65 -10.89
C GLY A 132 5.01 -13.79 -11.30
N GLU A 133 4.24 -14.57 -10.57
CA GLU A 133 2.80 -14.74 -10.82
C GLU A 133 2.07 -13.40 -10.72
N ASP A 134 2.31 -12.67 -9.63
CA ASP A 134 1.61 -11.43 -9.30
C ASP A 134 2.44 -10.16 -9.55
N VAL A 135 3.75 -10.29 -9.82
CA VAL A 135 4.67 -9.15 -9.92
C VAL A 135 5.55 -9.23 -11.16
N GLU A 136 5.62 -8.12 -11.90
CA GLU A 136 6.59 -7.89 -12.97
C GLU A 136 7.37 -6.60 -12.72
N PHE A 137 8.68 -6.66 -12.92
CA PHE A 137 9.55 -5.51 -12.77
C PHE A 137 10.55 -5.43 -13.93
N ASP A 138 10.76 -4.23 -14.46
CA ASP A 138 11.77 -3.90 -15.44
C ASP A 138 12.56 -2.67 -14.99
N GLY A 139 13.89 -2.73 -15.11
CA GLY A 139 14.81 -1.65 -14.76
C GLY A 139 16.24 -1.97 -15.15
N TYR A 140 17.19 -1.14 -14.71
CA TYR A 140 18.61 -1.27 -15.03
C TYR A 140 19.49 -1.00 -13.81
N GLY A 141 20.57 -1.73 -13.71
CA GLY A 141 21.57 -1.59 -12.66
C GLY A 141 21.03 -2.04 -11.29
N LEU A 142 21.57 -3.13 -10.77
CA LEU A 142 21.22 -3.70 -9.47
C LEU A 142 22.41 -3.55 -8.52
N VAL A 143 22.14 -3.08 -7.31
CA VAL A 143 23.08 -3.20 -6.18
C VAL A 143 22.28 -3.75 -4.99
N LEU A 144 22.72 -4.89 -4.46
CA LEU A 144 22.16 -5.53 -3.28
C LEU A 144 23.25 -5.61 -2.22
N ARG A 145 22.93 -5.27 -0.99
CA ARG A 145 23.78 -5.45 0.19
C ARG A 145 22.99 -6.15 1.28
N TRP A 146 23.66 -7.08 1.95
CA TRP A 146 23.07 -7.79 3.07
C TRP A 146 24.00 -7.78 4.28
N ASN A 147 23.45 -7.94 5.45
CA ASN A 147 24.21 -8.12 6.67
C ASN A 147 24.66 -9.58 6.76
N GLY A 148 25.97 -9.81 6.72
CA GLY A 148 26.54 -11.14 6.78
C GLY A 148 26.38 -11.86 8.11
N LEU A 149 26.05 -11.12 9.19
CA LEU A 149 25.86 -11.70 10.51
C LEU A 149 24.43 -12.23 10.69
N ASP A 150 23.44 -11.45 10.21
CA ASP A 150 22.03 -11.71 10.44
C ASP A 150 21.32 -12.25 9.20
N GLY A 151 21.97 -12.26 8.04
CA GLY A 151 21.38 -12.63 6.75
C GLY A 151 20.27 -11.68 6.27
N ARG A 152 20.19 -10.48 6.84
CA ARG A 152 19.17 -9.48 6.50
C ARG A 152 19.57 -8.65 5.31
N LEU A 153 18.58 -8.19 4.57
CA LEU A 153 18.75 -7.18 3.52
C LEU A 153 19.07 -5.82 4.16
N ASP A 154 20.27 -5.29 3.90
CA ASP A 154 20.64 -3.92 4.28
C ASP A 154 20.15 -2.90 3.26
N SER A 155 20.29 -3.22 1.97
CA SER A 155 19.72 -2.39 0.90
C SER A 155 19.63 -3.14 -0.41
N LEU A 156 18.59 -2.82 -1.18
CA LEU A 156 18.47 -3.13 -2.59
C LEU A 156 18.29 -1.81 -3.33
N GLU A 157 19.09 -1.58 -4.36
CA GLU A 157 19.01 -0.39 -5.21
C GLU A 157 18.94 -0.81 -6.68
N ILE A 158 17.97 -0.28 -7.41
CA ILE A 158 17.89 -0.27 -8.86
C ILE A 158 18.24 1.14 -9.31
N ILE A 159 19.24 1.28 -10.17
CA ILE A 159 19.81 2.59 -10.54
C ILE A 159 18.84 3.37 -11.44
N HIS A 160 18.20 2.69 -12.38
CA HIS A 160 17.16 3.25 -13.24
C HIS A 160 15.97 2.30 -13.28
N GLY A 161 14.85 2.73 -12.74
CA GLY A 161 13.62 1.98 -12.84
C GLY A 161 12.83 2.37 -14.09
N GLU A 162 12.02 1.46 -14.58
CA GLU A 162 11.09 1.74 -15.68
C GLU A 162 9.65 1.44 -15.28
N ARG A 163 9.43 0.21 -14.76
CA ARG A 163 8.09 -0.27 -14.51
C ARG A 163 8.06 -1.36 -13.44
N LEU A 164 7.09 -1.25 -12.54
CA LEU A 164 6.63 -2.30 -11.64
C LEU A 164 5.14 -2.52 -11.89
N THR A 165 4.72 -3.74 -12.21
CA THR A 165 3.31 -4.11 -12.37
C THR A 165 2.94 -5.15 -11.32
N ILE A 166 1.86 -4.90 -10.58
CA ILE A 166 1.24 -5.81 -9.62
C ILE A 166 -0.08 -6.26 -10.25
N ARG A 167 -0.18 -7.54 -10.63
CA ARG A 167 -1.33 -8.08 -11.36
C ARG A 167 -2.54 -8.31 -10.45
N ASN A 168 -2.29 -8.81 -9.24
CA ASN A 168 -3.32 -9.05 -8.23
C ASN A 168 -3.02 -8.21 -7.00
N PRO A 169 -3.36 -6.90 -7.01
CA PRO A 169 -3.05 -6.03 -5.89
C PRO A 169 -3.68 -6.51 -4.57
N SER A 170 -4.84 -7.16 -4.60
CA SER A 170 -5.47 -7.77 -3.43
C SER A 170 -4.70 -8.93 -2.79
N ARG A 171 -3.81 -9.60 -3.54
CA ARG A 171 -2.90 -10.63 -2.99
C ARG A 171 -1.61 -10.04 -2.44
N VAL A 172 -1.16 -8.94 -3.02
CA VAL A 172 0.09 -8.25 -2.66
C VAL A 172 -0.18 -7.13 -1.66
N LEU A 173 -1.31 -6.47 -1.81
CA LEU A 173 -1.88 -5.46 -0.92
C LEU A 173 -3.19 -6.07 -0.40
N PRO A 174 -3.23 -6.64 0.81
CA PRO A 174 -4.45 -7.25 1.32
C PRO A 174 -5.60 -6.24 1.23
N GLU A 175 -6.68 -6.64 0.59
CA GLU A 175 -7.93 -5.91 0.70
C GLU A 175 -8.26 -5.91 2.18
N SER A 176 -8.36 -4.74 2.78
CA SER A 176 -8.96 -4.63 4.09
C SER A 176 -10.37 -5.22 3.95
N ASP A 177 -10.55 -6.45 4.43
CA ASP A 177 -11.85 -7.11 4.51
C ASP A 177 -12.72 -6.26 5.45
N SER A 178 -13.27 -5.18 4.90
CA SER A 178 -14.19 -4.27 5.60
C SER A 178 -15.42 -5.00 6.17
N ALA A 179 -15.69 -6.20 5.67
CA ALA A 179 -16.73 -7.09 6.20
C ALA A 179 -16.30 -7.86 7.47
N ALA A 180 -15.01 -8.17 7.65
CA ALA A 180 -14.52 -8.92 8.82
C ALA A 180 -14.21 -7.99 10.01
N SER A 181 -13.84 -6.74 9.77
CA SER A 181 -13.55 -5.75 10.82
C SER A 181 -14.82 -5.22 11.53
N ARG A 182 -16.03 -5.53 11.05
CA ARG A 182 -17.31 -5.09 11.63
C ARG A 182 -17.78 -5.85 12.87
N ARG A 183 -16.92 -6.61 13.53
CA ARG A 183 -17.22 -6.98 14.93
C ARG A 183 -16.86 -5.84 15.85
N VAL A 184 -17.58 -4.73 15.73
CA VAL A 184 -17.73 -3.76 16.81
C VAL A 184 -18.40 -4.50 17.97
N VAL A 185 -17.59 -4.88 18.95
CA VAL A 185 -18.10 -5.23 20.28
C VAL A 185 -18.69 -3.94 20.82
N PRO A 186 -20.01 -3.85 21.06
CA PRO A 186 -20.56 -2.69 21.72
C PRO A 186 -19.94 -2.64 23.12
N ALA A 187 -19.16 -1.60 23.39
CA ALA A 187 -18.69 -1.30 24.72
C ALA A 187 -19.92 -0.95 25.58
N MET A 188 -20.51 -1.96 26.21
CA MET A 188 -21.40 -1.76 27.32
C MET A 188 -20.59 -1.12 28.45
N TYR A 189 -20.86 0.13 28.74
CA TYR A 189 -20.48 0.77 29.97
C TYR A 189 -21.04 -0.02 31.13
N ALA A 190 -20.23 -0.91 31.69
CA ALA A 190 -20.44 -1.46 33.02
C ALA A 190 -19.37 -0.87 33.92
N GLN A 191 -19.74 0.17 34.67
CA GLN A 191 -19.03 0.51 35.89
C GLN A 191 -19.15 -0.68 36.83
N ALA A 192 -18.05 -1.38 37.04
CA ALA A 192 -17.90 -2.30 38.16
C ALA A 192 -16.48 -2.10 38.70
N ASP A 193 -16.44 -1.54 39.91
CA ASP A 193 -15.25 -1.56 40.76
C ASP A 193 -14.82 -3.00 40.99
N GLY A 194 -13.70 -3.39 40.38
CA GLY A 194 -13.11 -4.69 40.57
C GLY A 194 -11.67 -4.66 40.08
N HIS A 195 -10.74 -4.88 41.02
CA HIS A 195 -9.34 -5.11 40.74
C HIS A 195 -9.18 -6.18 39.65
N VAL A 196 -9.02 -5.76 38.40
CA VAL A 196 -8.61 -6.64 37.32
C VAL A 196 -7.10 -6.81 37.47
N ALA A 197 -6.68 -8.03 37.76
CA ALA A 197 -5.29 -8.42 37.66
C ALA A 197 -4.80 -8.05 36.24
N PRO A 198 -3.60 -7.44 36.09
CA PRO A 198 -3.07 -7.12 34.77
C PRO A 198 -3.04 -8.41 33.95
N ALA A 199 -3.65 -8.34 32.75
CA ALA A 199 -3.57 -9.43 31.79
C ALA A 199 -2.07 -9.79 31.57
N PRO A 200 -1.71 -11.10 31.51
CA PRO A 200 -0.35 -11.49 31.24
C PRO A 200 0.10 -10.75 29.97
N GLN A 201 1.16 -9.96 30.10
CA GLN A 201 1.80 -9.36 28.93
C GLN A 201 2.16 -10.51 27.98
N PRO A 202 1.80 -10.45 26.69
CA PRO A 202 2.26 -11.41 25.72
C PRO A 202 3.78 -11.48 25.84
N ALA A 203 4.31 -12.71 25.88
CA ALA A 203 5.76 -12.90 25.89
C ALA A 203 6.35 -12.09 24.71
N PRO A 204 7.49 -11.40 24.92
CA PRO A 204 8.12 -10.67 23.83
C PRO A 204 8.32 -11.66 22.68
N ASP A 205 7.73 -11.35 21.50
CA ASP A 205 7.99 -12.10 20.27
C ASP A 205 9.49 -12.04 20.04
N ASP A 206 10.20 -13.15 20.24
CA ASP A 206 11.66 -13.29 20.05
C ASP A 206 12.05 -13.12 18.57
N ASN A 207 11.09 -12.88 17.68
CA ASN A 207 11.33 -12.74 16.26
C ASN A 207 11.48 -11.25 15.90
N PRO A 208 12.68 -10.79 15.52
CA PRO A 208 12.91 -9.39 15.23
C PRO A 208 12.14 -9.01 13.97
N ARG A 209 11.11 -8.18 14.14
CA ARG A 209 10.37 -7.55 13.05
C ARG A 209 11.23 -6.44 12.45
N VAL A 210 11.41 -6.44 11.14
CA VAL A 210 12.14 -5.39 10.43
C VAL A 210 11.22 -4.71 9.45
N ALA A 211 11.02 -3.43 9.63
CA ALA A 211 10.30 -2.62 8.66
C ALA A 211 11.25 -2.14 7.56
N TYR A 212 10.78 -2.15 6.32
CA TYR A 212 11.50 -1.70 5.15
C TYR A 212 10.74 -0.57 4.46
N ARG A 213 11.48 0.32 3.82
CA ARG A 213 10.94 1.34 2.91
C ARG A 213 11.42 1.07 1.50
N ALA A 214 10.47 0.94 0.57
CA ALA A 214 10.71 1.02 -0.86
C ALA A 214 10.48 2.46 -1.33
N ALA A 215 11.50 3.10 -1.89
CA ALA A 215 11.44 4.47 -2.40
C ALA A 215 11.66 4.46 -3.92
N PHE A 216 10.67 4.93 -4.68
CA PHE A 216 10.70 5.16 -6.11
C PHE A 216 10.89 6.66 -6.35
N GLU A 217 11.90 7.05 -7.10
CA GLU A 217 12.30 8.44 -7.27
C GLU A 217 12.15 8.89 -8.72
N GLN A 218 11.75 10.14 -8.91
CA GLN A 218 11.61 10.86 -10.19
C GLN A 218 10.46 10.34 -11.08
N ASP A 219 9.63 11.28 -11.50
CA ASP A 219 8.57 11.10 -12.50
C ASP A 219 7.68 9.88 -12.25
N VAL A 220 7.24 9.71 -11.00
CA VAL A 220 6.40 8.57 -10.62
C VAL A 220 5.00 8.74 -11.20
N VAL A 221 4.54 7.72 -11.92
CA VAL A 221 3.19 7.61 -12.47
C VAL A 221 2.59 6.29 -12.00
N VAL A 222 1.42 6.35 -11.38
CA VAL A 222 0.65 5.17 -10.94
C VAL A 222 -0.55 4.99 -11.86
N LEU A 223 -0.71 3.79 -12.37
CA LEU A 223 -1.79 3.39 -13.28
C LEU A 223 -2.62 2.27 -12.63
N GLU A 224 -3.94 2.32 -12.76
CA GLU A 224 -4.87 1.23 -12.46
C GLU A 224 -5.45 0.74 -13.81
N GLY A 225 -5.04 -0.45 -14.26
CA GLY A 225 -5.23 -0.83 -15.66
C GLY A 225 -4.47 0.13 -16.59
N ASP A 226 -5.20 0.78 -17.50
CA ASP A 226 -4.65 1.79 -18.41
C ASP A 226 -4.89 3.24 -17.91
N ALA A 227 -5.67 3.42 -16.86
CA ALA A 227 -6.01 4.74 -16.31
C ALA A 227 -4.90 5.25 -15.39
N GLN A 228 -4.41 6.48 -15.63
CA GLN A 228 -3.49 7.15 -14.73
C GLN A 228 -4.27 7.66 -13.51
N VAL A 229 -3.91 7.14 -12.32
CA VAL A 229 -4.57 7.49 -11.05
C VAL A 229 -3.75 8.43 -10.19
N ALA A 230 -2.41 8.46 -10.36
CA ALA A 230 -1.57 9.40 -9.61
C ALA A 230 -0.29 9.77 -10.36
N THR A 231 0.22 10.98 -10.08
CA THR A 231 1.58 11.41 -10.42
C THR A 231 2.24 12.05 -9.21
N ALA A 232 3.55 11.83 -9.08
CA ALA A 232 4.35 12.36 -7.98
C ALA A 232 5.83 12.46 -8.37
N THR A 233 6.63 13.16 -7.58
CA THR A 233 8.10 13.12 -7.71
C THR A 233 8.66 11.87 -7.06
N GLN A 234 8.01 11.37 -5.99
CA GLN A 234 8.46 10.20 -5.24
C GLN A 234 7.27 9.38 -4.73
N LEU A 235 7.40 8.06 -4.75
CA LEU A 235 6.52 7.12 -4.08
C LEU A 235 7.32 6.36 -3.01
N LEU A 236 6.84 6.35 -1.79
CA LEU A 236 7.38 5.58 -0.67
C LEU A 236 6.37 4.53 -0.24
N VAL A 237 6.84 3.30 -0.04
CA VAL A 237 6.02 2.21 0.49
C VAL A 237 6.74 1.60 1.68
N ASP A 238 6.16 1.74 2.86
CA ASP A 238 6.67 1.12 4.08
C ASP A 238 5.93 -0.20 4.31
N LEU A 239 6.68 -1.25 4.56
CA LEU A 239 6.20 -2.61 4.78
C LEU A 239 6.94 -3.26 5.96
N LEU A 240 6.28 -4.17 6.66
CA LEU A 240 6.86 -4.93 7.74
C LEU A 240 7.19 -6.35 7.23
N SER A 241 8.44 -6.78 7.39
CA SER A 241 8.84 -8.16 7.14
C SER A 241 8.76 -8.93 8.47
N GLU A 242 7.90 -9.92 8.53
CA GLU A 242 7.87 -10.88 9.63
C GLU A 242 8.65 -12.13 9.21
N ALA A 243 9.67 -12.50 9.98
CA ALA A 243 10.29 -13.79 9.80
C ALA A 243 9.27 -14.88 10.19
N ARG A 244 8.82 -15.66 9.23
CA ARG A 244 7.89 -16.77 9.48
C ARG A 244 8.64 -17.87 10.23
N VAL A 245 8.52 -17.93 11.54
CA VAL A 245 8.95 -19.12 12.29
C VAL A 245 7.91 -20.20 12.00
N GLU A 246 8.26 -21.15 11.14
CA GLU A 246 7.49 -22.39 11.12
C GLU A 246 7.49 -22.97 12.55
N PRO A 247 6.32 -23.21 13.15
CA PRO A 247 6.28 -23.96 14.40
C PRO A 247 7.01 -25.28 14.14
N ALA A 248 8.08 -25.52 14.91
CA ALA A 248 8.82 -26.77 14.84
C ALA A 248 7.80 -27.91 14.76
N ALA A 249 7.84 -28.66 13.65
CA ALA A 249 6.88 -29.72 13.39
C ALA A 249 6.72 -30.50 14.68
N ALA A 250 5.52 -30.40 15.27
CA ALA A 250 5.23 -31.13 16.49
C ALA A 250 5.58 -32.57 16.18
N ALA A 251 6.56 -33.13 16.91
CA ALA A 251 7.02 -34.49 16.72
C ALA A 251 5.77 -35.36 16.61
N GLU A 252 5.60 -36.02 15.46
CA GLU A 252 4.46 -36.89 15.23
C GLU A 252 4.40 -37.87 16.41
N PRO A 253 3.25 -37.96 17.11
CA PRO A 253 3.12 -38.97 18.17
C PRO A 253 3.24 -40.33 17.49
N ASP A 254 4.18 -41.13 18.01
CA ASP A 254 4.51 -42.48 17.62
C ASP A 254 3.22 -43.30 17.35
N PRO A 255 2.97 -43.82 16.14
CA PRO A 255 1.75 -44.55 15.82
C PRO A 255 1.78 -45.98 16.36
N THR A 256 1.87 -46.16 17.67
CA THR A 256 1.65 -47.46 18.33
C THR A 256 0.32 -47.43 19.08
N GLY A 257 -0.74 -47.69 18.37
CA GLY A 257 -2.07 -47.85 18.94
C GLY A 257 -3.06 -48.36 17.90
N ASP A 258 -3.06 -49.69 17.71
CA ASP A 258 -4.13 -50.42 17.02
C ASP A 258 -5.49 -50.10 17.64
N VAL A 259 -6.30 -49.27 16.96
CA VAL A 259 -7.73 -49.15 17.28
C VAL A 259 -8.53 -49.55 16.05
N ILE A 260 -9.03 -50.81 16.14
CA ILE A 260 -10.02 -51.37 15.21
C ILE A 260 -11.33 -50.58 15.39
N ALA A 261 -11.74 -49.84 14.38
CA ALA A 261 -13.05 -49.19 14.33
C ALA A 261 -14.09 -50.12 13.66
N PRO A 262 -15.32 -50.23 14.20
CA PRO A 262 -16.38 -51.02 13.57
C PRO A 262 -17.02 -50.34 12.35
N PRO A 263 -17.59 -51.10 11.39
CA PRO A 263 -18.19 -50.57 10.20
C PRO A 263 -19.55 -49.94 10.50
N SER A 264 -19.71 -48.67 10.20
CA SER A 264 -21.01 -48.01 10.26
C SER A 264 -21.64 -47.97 8.87
N ASP A 265 -22.66 -48.79 8.70
CA ASP A 265 -23.64 -48.75 7.62
C ASP A 265 -24.47 -47.44 7.75
N ARG A 266 -24.31 -46.51 6.85
CA ARG A 266 -25.24 -45.37 6.67
C ARG A 266 -25.67 -45.27 5.23
N ARG A 267 -26.95 -45.65 5.01
CA ARG A 267 -27.75 -45.34 3.81
C ARG A 267 -27.61 -43.85 3.45
N ARG A 268 -27.16 -43.61 2.24
CA ARG A 268 -27.21 -42.29 1.62
C ARG A 268 -28.61 -42.05 1.05
N ASP A 269 -29.35 -41.14 1.69
CA ASP A 269 -30.45 -40.44 1.07
C ASP A 269 -29.89 -39.49 -0.01
N ARG A 270 -30.37 -39.71 -1.22
CA ARG A 270 -29.98 -39.00 -2.44
C ARG A 270 -30.83 -37.73 -2.53
N THR A 271 -30.44 -36.64 -1.86
CA THR A 271 -30.96 -35.31 -2.14
C THR A 271 -30.23 -34.75 -3.36
N THR A 272 -31.02 -34.44 -4.40
CA THR A 272 -30.59 -33.76 -5.61
C THR A 272 -29.91 -32.44 -5.24
N PRO A 273 -28.69 -32.13 -5.78
CA PRO A 273 -28.09 -30.83 -5.56
C PRO A 273 -28.93 -29.77 -6.32
N VAL A 274 -29.47 -28.80 -5.59
CA VAL A 274 -29.91 -27.53 -6.17
C VAL A 274 -28.62 -26.85 -6.63
N GLU A 275 -28.50 -26.60 -7.95
CA GLU A 275 -27.41 -25.79 -8.48
C GLU A 275 -27.45 -24.44 -7.77
N PRO A 276 -26.35 -23.99 -7.13
CA PRO A 276 -26.29 -22.65 -6.58
C PRO A 276 -26.36 -21.67 -7.74
N GLU A 277 -27.37 -20.81 -7.70
CA GLU A 277 -27.49 -19.62 -8.53
C GLU A 277 -26.15 -18.90 -8.53
N THR A 278 -25.51 -18.81 -9.69
CA THR A 278 -24.18 -18.21 -9.85
C THR A 278 -24.26 -16.77 -9.41
N ALA A 279 -23.72 -16.46 -8.24
CA ALA A 279 -23.50 -15.09 -7.82
C ALA A 279 -22.71 -14.36 -8.92
N PRO A 280 -22.98 -13.08 -9.22
CA PRO A 280 -22.22 -12.31 -10.18
C PRO A 280 -20.75 -12.44 -9.83
N GLN A 281 -19.94 -12.95 -10.75
CA GLN A 281 -18.49 -13.02 -10.59
C GLN A 281 -17.99 -11.61 -10.43
N ASP A 282 -17.52 -11.28 -9.23
CA ASP A 282 -16.82 -10.03 -8.97
C ASP A 282 -15.72 -9.87 -10.02
N ALA A 283 -15.73 -8.75 -10.73
CA ALA A 283 -14.74 -8.46 -11.75
C ALA A 283 -13.35 -8.53 -11.10
N ALA A 284 -12.43 -9.28 -11.74
CA ALA A 284 -11.06 -9.40 -11.23
C ALA A 284 -10.45 -8.00 -11.02
N PRO A 285 -9.74 -7.76 -9.93
CA PRO A 285 -9.13 -6.47 -9.65
C PRO A 285 -8.18 -6.06 -10.79
N LEU A 286 -8.20 -4.78 -11.16
CA LEU A 286 -7.35 -4.25 -12.20
C LEU A 286 -5.88 -4.25 -11.74
N PRO A 287 -4.91 -4.53 -12.64
CA PRO A 287 -3.50 -4.47 -12.28
C PRO A 287 -3.08 -3.05 -11.95
N VAL A 288 -2.23 -2.89 -10.93
CA VAL A 288 -1.58 -1.63 -10.58
C VAL A 288 -0.19 -1.59 -11.21
N THR A 289 0.11 -0.55 -11.97
CA THR A 289 1.42 -0.32 -12.58
C THR A 289 2.02 0.98 -12.08
N VAL A 290 3.24 0.91 -11.57
CA VAL A 290 4.07 2.07 -11.21
C VAL A 290 5.15 2.25 -12.26
N ARG A 291 5.27 3.44 -12.85
CA ARG A 291 6.36 3.86 -13.75
C ARG A 291 7.15 4.98 -13.10
N TRP A 292 8.45 5.00 -13.29
CA TRP A 292 9.33 6.06 -12.80
C TRP A 292 10.63 6.09 -13.63
N THR A 293 11.42 7.14 -13.50
CA THR A 293 12.66 7.31 -14.29
C THR A 293 13.94 7.29 -13.45
N GLY A 294 13.82 7.45 -12.13
CA GLY A 294 14.96 7.50 -11.22
C GLY A 294 15.26 6.16 -10.54
N LYS A 295 15.74 6.24 -9.31
CA LYS A 295 16.14 5.08 -8.53
C LYS A 295 14.93 4.42 -7.84
N LEU A 296 15.03 3.09 -7.65
CA LEU A 296 14.29 2.37 -6.62
C LEU A 296 15.28 1.97 -5.53
N ARG A 297 14.99 2.31 -4.29
CA ARG A 297 15.76 1.90 -3.13
C ARG A 297 14.87 1.22 -2.11
N VAL A 298 15.24 0.02 -1.69
CA VAL A 298 14.63 -0.68 -0.55
C VAL A 298 15.67 -0.75 0.57
N ALA A 299 15.33 -0.25 1.75
CA ALA A 299 16.21 -0.25 2.91
C ALA A 299 15.40 -0.39 4.21
N PRO A 300 16.00 -0.85 5.32
CA PRO A 300 15.36 -0.82 6.62
C PRO A 300 14.86 0.58 6.97
N LEU A 301 13.68 0.65 7.54
CA LEU A 301 13.09 1.89 8.02
C LEU A 301 13.86 2.37 9.25
N ALA A 302 14.11 3.68 9.35
CA ALA A 302 14.79 4.24 10.53
C ALA A 302 13.91 4.05 11.78
N ALA A 303 14.55 3.81 12.92
CA ALA A 303 13.86 3.46 14.17
C ALA A 303 12.93 4.55 14.72
N ASP A 304 13.14 5.81 14.31
CA ASP A 304 12.32 6.97 14.66
C ASP A 304 11.11 7.18 13.72
N GLN A 305 11.00 6.39 12.67
CA GLN A 305 9.90 6.48 11.69
C GLN A 305 8.77 5.51 12.06
N PRO A 306 7.50 5.92 11.85
CA PRO A 306 6.36 5.04 12.08
C PRO A 306 6.42 3.86 11.13
N ALA A 307 6.41 2.65 11.68
CA ALA A 307 6.31 1.40 10.93
C ALA A 307 4.85 0.95 10.82
N PRO A 308 4.49 0.16 9.80
CA PRO A 308 3.20 -0.55 9.77
C PRO A 308 3.04 -1.44 11.02
N PRO A 309 1.82 -1.54 11.60
CA PRO A 309 1.62 -2.30 12.84
C PRO A 309 1.70 -3.83 12.63
N THR A 310 1.31 -4.32 11.47
CA THR A 310 1.36 -5.76 11.11
C THR A 310 2.00 -5.97 9.73
N ALA A 311 2.29 -7.23 9.39
CA ALA A 311 2.86 -7.59 8.08
C ALA A 311 1.88 -7.39 6.92
N ASP A 312 0.58 -7.37 7.21
CA ASP A 312 -0.46 -7.12 6.23
C ASP A 312 -0.74 -5.62 6.03
N ASP A 313 -0.13 -4.77 6.85
CA ASP A 313 -0.31 -3.33 6.78
C ASP A 313 0.80 -2.64 5.98
N TYR A 314 0.43 -1.55 5.32
CA TYR A 314 1.33 -0.72 4.53
C TYR A 314 1.10 0.76 4.82
N ILE A 315 2.17 1.54 4.69
CA ILE A 315 2.09 3.00 4.63
C ILE A 315 2.59 3.42 3.25
N VAL A 316 1.69 3.93 2.42
CA VAL A 316 2.00 4.44 1.08
C VAL A 316 2.05 5.96 1.13
N GLN A 317 3.12 6.55 0.62
CA GLN A 317 3.29 7.99 0.57
C GLN A 317 3.66 8.42 -0.85
N LEU A 318 2.92 9.37 -1.39
CA LEU A 318 3.29 10.11 -2.59
C LEU A 318 3.78 11.48 -2.16
N VAL A 319 4.92 11.90 -2.68
CA VAL A 319 5.51 13.22 -2.42
C VAL A 319 5.80 13.87 -3.76
N GLY A 320 5.38 15.11 -3.96
CA GLY A 320 5.55 15.80 -5.23
C GLY A 320 5.41 17.30 -5.13
N SER A 321 5.63 17.94 -6.27
CA SER A 321 5.53 19.37 -6.44
C SER A 321 4.78 19.73 -7.74
N PRO A 322 3.46 19.44 -7.83
CA PRO A 322 2.56 18.77 -6.88
C PRO A 322 2.46 17.24 -7.01
N VAL A 323 1.77 16.60 -6.07
CA VAL A 323 1.12 15.29 -6.25
C VAL A 323 -0.24 15.52 -6.88
N SER A 324 -0.54 14.84 -7.98
CA SER A 324 -1.86 14.87 -8.62
C SER A 324 -2.47 13.49 -8.59
N LEU A 325 -3.73 13.41 -8.24
CA LEU A 325 -4.54 12.20 -8.22
C LEU A 325 -5.74 12.43 -9.14
N ALA A 326 -6.12 11.41 -9.91
CA ALA A 326 -7.30 11.47 -10.75
C ALA A 326 -8.00 10.10 -10.73
N ARG A 327 -9.29 10.09 -10.44
CA ARG A 327 -10.11 8.87 -10.47
C ARG A 327 -11.57 9.20 -10.72
N ASP A 328 -12.18 8.51 -11.68
CA ASP A 328 -13.62 8.61 -11.97
C ASP A 328 -14.13 10.07 -12.16
N GLY A 329 -13.29 10.94 -12.74
CA GLY A 329 -13.60 12.36 -12.96
C GLY A 329 -13.37 13.26 -11.75
N ALA A 330 -12.98 12.69 -10.59
CA ALA A 330 -12.52 13.47 -9.46
C ALA A 330 -11.00 13.68 -9.55
N GLU A 331 -10.54 14.85 -9.12
CA GLU A 331 -9.14 15.23 -9.09
C GLU A 331 -8.75 15.75 -7.71
N ALA A 332 -7.53 15.43 -7.29
CA ALA A 332 -6.92 15.99 -6.09
C ALA A 332 -5.50 16.46 -6.38
N VAL A 333 -5.14 17.63 -5.85
CA VAL A 333 -3.80 18.21 -5.95
C VAL A 333 -3.31 18.55 -4.53
N CYS A 334 -2.13 18.06 -4.18
CA CYS A 334 -1.53 18.32 -2.87
C CYS A 334 0.01 18.27 -2.96
N GLY A 335 0.71 18.53 -1.86
CA GLY A 335 2.17 18.36 -1.77
C GLY A 335 2.58 16.96 -1.38
N ARG A 336 1.75 16.29 -0.56
CA ARG A 336 1.98 14.94 -0.07
C ARG A 336 0.67 14.21 0.17
N LEU A 337 0.62 12.95 -0.21
CA LEU A 337 -0.43 12.01 0.19
C LEU A 337 0.16 10.94 1.09
N VAL A 338 -0.52 10.58 2.16
CA VAL A 338 -0.20 9.43 3.02
C VAL A 338 -1.45 8.55 3.12
N TYR A 339 -1.33 7.29 2.73
CA TYR A 339 -2.36 6.27 2.92
C TYR A 339 -1.86 5.21 3.88
N ARG A 340 -2.66 4.85 4.87
CA ARG A 340 -2.39 3.77 5.81
C ARG A 340 -3.49 2.73 5.71
N THR A 341 -3.11 1.48 5.49
CA THR A 341 -4.07 0.38 5.38
C THR A 341 -4.67 -0.01 6.73
N ALA A 342 -3.88 0.06 7.82
CA ALA A 342 -4.30 -0.34 9.16
C ALA A 342 -5.58 0.34 9.68
N ASP A 343 -5.76 1.60 9.37
CA ASP A 343 -6.90 2.43 9.78
C ASP A 343 -7.69 2.99 8.59
N GLU A 344 -7.37 2.54 7.38
CA GLU A 344 -7.94 3.03 6.12
C GLU A 344 -7.91 4.57 6.00
N SER A 345 -6.88 5.20 6.57
CA SER A 345 -6.79 6.64 6.59
C SER A 345 -6.03 7.19 5.39
N ILE A 346 -6.52 8.33 4.87
CA ILE A 346 -5.89 9.10 3.82
C ILE A 346 -5.61 10.50 4.36
N ALA A 347 -4.37 10.96 4.29
CA ALA A 347 -4.01 12.34 4.58
C ALA A 347 -3.48 13.02 3.31
N LEU A 348 -4.04 14.16 2.96
CA LEU A 348 -3.54 15.06 1.93
C LEU A 348 -2.96 16.28 2.64
N GLU A 349 -1.68 16.55 2.39
CA GLU A 349 -0.91 17.57 3.10
C GLU A 349 -0.29 18.57 2.09
N PRO A 350 -0.09 19.82 2.51
CA PRO A 350 0.58 20.81 1.70
C PRO A 350 2.09 20.55 1.61
N SER A 351 2.74 21.19 0.65
CA SER A 351 4.20 21.37 0.60
C SER A 351 4.53 22.84 0.31
N ALA A 352 5.82 23.17 0.28
CA ALA A 352 6.25 24.52 -0.07
C ALA A 352 5.78 24.92 -1.48
N ASP A 353 5.77 23.97 -2.41
CA ASP A 353 5.40 24.22 -3.82
C ASP A 353 3.91 23.99 -4.08
N ALA A 354 3.20 23.29 -3.20
CA ALA A 354 1.75 23.09 -3.22
C ALA A 354 1.18 23.42 -1.83
N PRO A 355 1.02 24.71 -1.48
CA PRO A 355 0.68 25.13 -0.11
C PRO A 355 -0.78 24.87 0.27
N ILE A 356 -1.62 24.43 -0.67
CA ILE A 356 -3.05 24.19 -0.51
C ILE A 356 -3.38 22.83 -1.09
N VAL A 357 -4.29 22.12 -0.43
CA VAL A 357 -4.96 20.92 -0.96
C VAL A 357 -6.17 21.36 -1.76
N GLU A 358 -6.27 20.93 -3.00
CA GLU A 358 -7.39 21.18 -3.90
C GLU A 358 -8.04 19.85 -4.27
N LEU A 359 -9.36 19.78 -4.14
CA LEU A 359 -10.18 18.65 -4.58
C LEU A 359 -11.25 19.17 -5.54
N THR A 360 -11.47 18.45 -6.63
CA THR A 360 -12.53 18.76 -7.60
C THR A 360 -13.18 17.44 -8.01
N ASP A 361 -14.49 17.41 -8.14
CA ASP A 361 -15.19 16.26 -8.68
C ASP A 361 -15.80 16.51 -10.07
N ALA A 362 -16.34 15.46 -10.67
CA ALA A 362 -16.97 15.52 -11.99
C ALA A 362 -18.24 16.40 -12.02
N ASP A 363 -18.89 16.61 -10.88
CA ASP A 363 -20.13 17.37 -10.75
C ASP A 363 -19.88 18.87 -10.52
N GLY A 364 -18.61 19.28 -10.46
CA GLY A 364 -18.20 20.67 -10.28
C GLY A 364 -18.12 21.10 -8.82
N VAL A 365 -18.17 20.18 -7.87
CA VAL A 365 -17.79 20.43 -6.47
C VAL A 365 -16.31 20.73 -6.43
N SER A 366 -15.92 21.78 -5.74
CA SER A 366 -14.52 22.09 -5.49
C SER A 366 -14.28 22.42 -4.02
N LEU A 367 -13.17 21.92 -3.51
CA LEU A 367 -12.74 22.12 -2.12
C LEU A 367 -11.29 22.59 -2.11
N ARG A 368 -11.00 23.63 -1.33
CA ARG A 368 -9.64 24.13 -1.08
C ARG A 368 -9.45 24.27 0.42
N THR A 369 -8.38 23.67 0.95
CA THR A 369 -8.06 23.76 2.38
C THR A 369 -6.56 23.53 2.60
N THR A 370 -6.09 23.72 3.82
CA THR A 370 -4.67 23.50 4.15
C THR A 370 -4.34 22.00 4.20
N ARG A 371 -5.23 21.19 4.80
CA ARG A 371 -4.99 19.75 4.98
C ARG A 371 -6.32 19.00 5.01
N VAL A 372 -6.33 17.79 4.47
CA VAL A 372 -7.48 16.87 4.53
C VAL A 372 -7.04 15.57 5.16
N ILE A 373 -7.79 15.06 6.12
CA ILE A 373 -7.62 13.72 6.69
C ILE A 373 -8.96 13.01 6.59
N VAL A 374 -8.99 11.90 5.90
CA VAL A 374 -10.15 10.99 5.83
C VAL A 374 -9.83 9.75 6.64
N ASP A 375 -10.62 9.47 7.65
CA ASP A 375 -10.57 8.25 8.46
C ASP A 375 -11.84 7.45 8.15
N ARG A 376 -11.70 6.46 7.25
CA ARG A 376 -12.83 5.64 6.82
C ARG A 376 -13.35 4.74 7.92
N SER A 377 -12.47 4.28 8.82
CA SER A 377 -12.89 3.42 9.94
C SER A 377 -13.84 4.14 10.88
N LYS A 378 -13.75 5.47 10.97
CA LYS A 378 -14.62 6.33 11.79
C LYS A 378 -15.73 7.00 10.99
N GLY A 379 -15.70 6.91 9.66
CA GLY A 379 -16.64 7.66 8.81
C GLY A 379 -16.49 9.18 8.92
N ILE A 380 -15.26 9.69 9.08
CA ILE A 380 -15.01 11.11 9.31
C ILE A 380 -13.94 11.64 8.34
N ALA A 381 -14.20 12.82 7.78
CA ALA A 381 -13.16 13.61 7.12
C ALA A 381 -12.96 14.93 7.89
N THR A 382 -11.69 15.26 8.19
CA THR A 382 -11.30 16.50 8.86
C THR A 382 -10.52 17.38 7.88
N LEU A 383 -10.92 18.63 7.78
CA LEU A 383 -10.29 19.65 6.96
C LEU A 383 -9.70 20.71 7.90
N ASP A 384 -8.38 20.72 8.00
CA ASP A 384 -7.68 21.60 8.94
C ASP A 384 -7.43 22.99 8.32
N GLY A 385 -7.54 24.02 9.16
CA GLY A 385 -7.25 25.40 8.82
C GLY A 385 -8.36 26.06 8.00
N ASN A 386 -8.02 27.16 7.34
CA ASN A 386 -8.96 27.89 6.50
C ASN A 386 -9.27 27.11 5.23
N GLY A 387 -10.52 27.21 4.79
CA GLY A 387 -10.95 26.54 3.58
C GLY A 387 -12.11 27.20 2.87
N ARG A 388 -12.33 26.74 1.66
CA ARG A 388 -13.44 27.13 0.78
C ARG A 388 -13.97 25.90 0.07
N ALA A 389 -15.28 25.70 0.15
CA ALA A 389 -16.00 24.73 -0.65
C ALA A 389 -16.96 25.43 -1.60
N LYS A 390 -17.09 24.90 -2.80
CA LYS A 390 -18.09 25.33 -3.78
C LYS A 390 -18.85 24.10 -4.24
N PHE A 391 -20.14 24.15 -4.24
CA PHE A 391 -21.00 23.07 -4.71
C PHE A 391 -22.20 23.60 -5.48
N PRO A 392 -22.55 22.94 -6.59
CA PRO A 392 -23.75 23.25 -7.32
C PRO A 392 -25.00 22.88 -6.48
N VAL A 393 -25.94 23.78 -6.37
CA VAL A 393 -27.24 23.57 -5.73
C VAL A 393 -28.33 23.75 -6.77
N ARG A 394 -29.19 22.75 -6.93
CA ARG A 394 -30.31 22.84 -7.86
C ARG A 394 -31.46 23.54 -7.19
N GLY A 395 -31.87 24.68 -7.75
CA GLY A 395 -33.07 25.40 -7.30
C GLY A 395 -34.37 24.75 -7.80
N ASP A 396 -35.50 25.15 -7.20
CA ASP A 396 -36.85 24.65 -7.56
C ASP A 396 -37.23 25.01 -9.01
N ASP A 397 -36.60 26.02 -9.57
CA ASP A 397 -36.78 26.45 -10.98
C ASP A 397 -35.96 25.58 -11.96
N GLY A 398 -35.26 24.54 -11.44
CA GLY A 398 -34.39 23.64 -12.22
C GLY A 398 -33.04 24.24 -12.61
N ARG A 399 -32.74 25.49 -12.21
CA ARG A 399 -31.42 26.11 -12.41
C ARG A 399 -30.45 25.60 -11.37
N THR A 400 -29.20 25.49 -11.77
CA THR A 400 -28.11 25.15 -10.88
C THR A 400 -27.36 26.39 -10.49
N ASP A 401 -27.45 26.79 -9.23
CA ASP A 401 -26.70 27.89 -8.64
C ASP A 401 -25.49 27.40 -7.89
N LEU A 402 -24.45 28.23 -7.72
CA LEU A 402 -23.23 27.89 -7.02
C LEU A 402 -23.34 28.39 -5.57
N LEU A 403 -23.29 27.47 -4.61
CA LEU A 403 -23.13 27.79 -3.19
C LEU A 403 -21.64 27.78 -2.85
N THR A 404 -21.15 28.85 -2.24
CA THR A 404 -19.78 28.95 -1.72
C THR A 404 -19.84 29.04 -0.21
N ALA A 405 -19.08 28.17 0.46
CA ALA A 405 -18.88 28.18 1.90
C ALA A 405 -17.40 28.43 2.22
N ASP A 406 -17.12 29.44 3.03
CA ASP A 406 -15.78 29.74 3.56
C ASP A 406 -15.76 29.48 5.08
N TRP A 407 -14.64 29.01 5.59
CA TRP A 407 -14.37 28.84 7.02
C TRP A 407 -12.91 29.16 7.34
N ARG A 408 -12.61 29.48 8.63
CA ARG A 408 -11.28 29.88 9.04
C ARG A 408 -10.54 28.80 9.84
N ASP A 409 -11.23 28.10 10.73
CA ASP A 409 -10.54 27.28 11.75
C ASP A 409 -10.58 25.78 11.41
N GLY A 410 -11.52 25.33 10.59
CA GLY A 410 -11.61 23.94 10.14
C GLY A 410 -13.04 23.52 9.79
N CYS A 411 -13.11 22.31 9.20
CA CYS A 411 -14.37 21.67 8.89
C CYS A 411 -14.28 20.17 9.23
N VAL A 412 -15.34 19.62 9.84
CA VAL A 412 -15.49 18.18 10.08
C VAL A 412 -16.67 17.68 9.28
N VAL A 413 -16.44 16.65 8.46
CA VAL A 413 -17.46 16.05 7.60
C VAL A 413 -17.73 14.64 8.09
N GLY A 414 -18.99 14.33 8.39
CA GLY A 414 -19.47 12.98 8.67
C GLY A 414 -19.83 12.28 7.36
N LEU A 415 -19.30 11.08 7.18
CA LEU A 415 -19.49 10.24 6.00
C LEU A 415 -20.42 9.06 6.34
N SER A 416 -21.03 8.49 5.32
CA SER A 416 -21.74 7.20 5.43
C SER A 416 -20.77 6.07 5.78
N ASP A 417 -21.30 4.92 6.23
CA ASP A 417 -20.51 3.75 6.61
C ASP A 417 -19.59 3.23 5.50
N ASP A 418 -19.96 3.44 4.24
CA ASP A 418 -19.13 3.10 3.09
C ASP A 418 -18.15 4.23 2.69
N GLY A 419 -18.18 5.37 3.39
CA GLY A 419 -17.33 6.53 3.18
C GLY A 419 -17.62 7.31 1.89
N ARG A 420 -18.74 7.06 1.22
CA ARG A 420 -19.05 7.62 -0.11
C ARG A 420 -19.98 8.81 -0.09
N VAL A 421 -20.83 8.92 0.91
CA VAL A 421 -21.87 9.95 1.00
C VAL A 421 -21.62 10.86 2.18
N VAL A 422 -21.69 12.17 1.97
CA VAL A 422 -21.65 13.16 3.05
C VAL A 422 -22.99 13.18 3.76
N GLN A 423 -22.99 12.92 5.08
CA GLN A 423 -24.17 12.94 5.94
C GLN A 423 -24.28 14.23 6.77
N SER A 424 -23.13 14.80 7.13
CA SER A 424 -23.08 16.05 7.90
C SER A 424 -21.79 16.82 7.61
N ALA A 425 -21.83 18.12 7.87
CA ALA A 425 -20.61 18.94 7.89
C ALA A 425 -20.73 20.02 8.97
N THR A 426 -19.68 20.17 9.77
CA THR A 426 -19.55 21.24 10.77
C THR A 426 -18.38 22.13 10.40
N LEU A 427 -18.67 23.36 10.03
CA LEU A 427 -17.69 24.40 9.68
C LEU A 427 -17.48 25.31 10.88
N ASN A 428 -16.23 25.67 11.17
CA ASN A 428 -15.84 26.43 12.36
C ASN A 428 -15.01 27.67 12.00
N GLY A 429 -15.22 28.75 12.78
CA GLY A 429 -14.44 29.96 12.75
C GLY A 429 -14.73 30.90 11.58
N ALA A 430 -15.49 31.94 11.86
CA ALA A 430 -15.87 33.01 10.90
C ALA A 430 -16.39 32.42 9.57
N VAL A 431 -17.40 31.57 9.68
CA VAL A 431 -18.03 30.91 8.54
C VAL A 431 -18.82 31.91 7.72
N SER A 432 -18.72 31.86 6.39
CA SER A 432 -19.60 32.59 5.48
C SER A 432 -20.17 31.66 4.41
N ILE A 433 -21.47 31.84 4.13
CA ILE A 433 -22.18 31.21 3.02
C ILE A 433 -22.57 32.29 2.03
N LEU A 434 -22.24 32.05 0.77
CA LEU A 434 -22.65 32.91 -0.34
C LEU A 434 -23.40 32.07 -1.38
N HIS A 435 -24.66 32.41 -1.58
CA HIS A 435 -25.55 31.87 -2.59
C HIS A 435 -26.43 33.03 -3.14
N PRO A 436 -26.91 33.03 -4.36
CA PRO A 436 -27.77 34.14 -4.89
C PRO A 436 -28.96 34.48 -4.00
N ARG A 437 -29.52 33.52 -3.29
CA ARG A 437 -30.69 33.70 -2.38
C ARG A 437 -30.31 33.82 -0.89
N VAL A 438 -29.06 33.50 -0.49
CA VAL A 438 -28.64 33.45 0.92
C VAL A 438 -27.22 34.00 1.05
N ASN A 439 -27.06 35.03 1.87
CA ASN A 439 -25.76 35.49 2.33
C ASN A 439 -25.77 35.46 3.85
N LEU A 440 -24.94 34.55 4.44
CA LEU A 440 -24.94 34.27 5.86
C LEU A 440 -23.53 34.27 6.41
N ALA A 441 -23.33 34.93 7.55
CA ALA A 441 -22.09 34.82 8.34
C ALA A 441 -22.43 34.30 9.75
N ALA A 442 -21.56 33.45 10.30
CA ALA A 442 -21.73 32.85 11.64
C ALA A 442 -20.37 32.46 12.25
N ASP A 443 -20.32 32.16 13.54
CA ASP A 443 -19.13 31.60 14.15
C ASP A 443 -18.98 30.11 13.85
N GLN A 444 -20.10 29.38 13.75
CA GLN A 444 -20.16 27.95 13.39
C GLN A 444 -21.38 27.68 12.51
N LEU A 445 -21.24 26.70 11.63
CA LEU A 445 -22.32 26.20 10.78
C LEU A 445 -22.35 24.68 10.78
N ASP A 446 -23.50 24.13 11.13
CA ASP A 446 -23.77 22.70 11.04
C ASP A 446 -24.74 22.45 9.88
N LEU A 447 -24.37 21.53 9.00
CA LEU A 447 -25.14 21.08 7.84
C LEU A 447 -25.50 19.61 8.03
N ALA A 448 -26.74 19.25 7.77
CA ALA A 448 -27.20 17.86 7.74
C ALA A 448 -27.78 17.55 6.35
N PHE A 449 -27.42 16.40 5.81
CA PHE A 449 -27.83 15.94 4.50
C PHE A 449 -28.68 14.66 4.61
N ASP A 450 -29.69 14.53 3.78
CA ASP A 450 -30.40 13.29 3.59
C ASP A 450 -29.59 12.40 2.63
N PRO A 451 -29.57 11.08 2.87
CA PRO A 451 -28.94 10.17 1.93
C PRO A 451 -29.61 10.29 0.55
N PRO A 452 -28.87 10.12 -0.55
CA PRO A 452 -29.47 10.10 -1.88
C PRO A 452 -30.56 9.02 -1.94
N ALA A 453 -31.70 9.34 -2.57
CA ALA A 453 -32.79 8.40 -2.73
C ALA A 453 -32.28 7.15 -3.47
N GLU A 454 -32.56 5.95 -2.91
CA GLU A 454 -32.22 4.69 -3.55
C GLU A 454 -32.86 4.63 -4.94
N LYS A 455 -32.06 4.76 -5.99
CA LYS A 455 -32.52 4.47 -7.35
C LYS A 455 -32.64 2.95 -7.53
N PRO A 456 -33.65 2.48 -8.27
CA PRO A 456 -33.77 1.06 -8.57
C PRO A 456 -32.52 0.56 -9.28
N ALA A 457 -32.05 -0.63 -8.92
CA ALA A 457 -30.74 -1.27 -9.17
C ALA A 457 -30.23 -1.35 -10.64
N ALA A 458 -30.93 -0.77 -11.61
CA ALA A 458 -30.57 -0.84 -13.03
C ALA A 458 -29.51 0.20 -13.47
N ASP A 459 -29.18 1.21 -12.65
CA ASP A 459 -28.37 2.36 -13.09
C ASP A 459 -27.25 2.73 -12.09
N HIS A 460 -26.55 1.71 -11.54
CA HIS A 460 -25.48 1.91 -10.55
C HIS A 460 -24.21 2.61 -11.07
N ARG A 461 -24.17 3.05 -12.33
CA ARG A 461 -22.96 3.69 -12.89
C ARG A 461 -22.79 5.15 -12.52
N ASP A 462 -23.85 5.86 -12.07
CA ASP A 462 -23.83 7.32 -11.87
C ASP A 462 -23.92 7.77 -10.39
N GLU A 463 -23.83 6.85 -9.42
CA GLU A 463 -24.03 7.20 -7.99
C GLU A 463 -22.74 7.57 -7.23
N ARG A 464 -21.66 7.86 -7.93
CA ARG A 464 -20.39 8.22 -7.30
C ARG A 464 -20.36 9.71 -6.98
N GLY A 465 -20.47 10.07 -5.70
CA GLY A 465 -20.20 11.42 -5.21
C GLY A 465 -21.41 12.33 -5.01
N ALA A 466 -22.64 11.84 -5.10
CA ALA A 466 -23.81 12.66 -4.83
C ALA A 466 -23.79 13.13 -3.37
N ALA A 467 -23.47 14.41 -3.14
CA ALA A 467 -23.82 15.05 -1.88
C ALA A 467 -25.32 14.82 -1.67
N GLY A 468 -25.70 14.30 -0.51
CA GLY A 468 -27.11 14.16 -0.16
C GLY A 468 -27.82 15.50 -0.26
N THR A 469 -29.15 15.50 -0.35
CA THR A 469 -29.93 16.74 -0.34
C THR A 469 -29.77 17.42 1.02
N LEU A 470 -29.41 18.73 1.02
CA LEU A 470 -29.31 19.49 2.26
C LEU A 470 -30.67 19.53 2.96
N ARG A 471 -30.74 18.91 4.15
CA ARG A 471 -31.96 18.83 4.95
C ARG A 471 -32.08 19.97 5.94
N GLN A 472 -30.97 20.28 6.63
CA GLN A 472 -30.97 21.28 7.68
C GLN A 472 -29.69 22.07 7.71
N LEU A 473 -29.80 23.35 7.96
CA LEU A 473 -28.71 24.27 8.23
C LEU A 473 -28.92 24.90 9.60
N ARG A 474 -27.92 24.80 10.48
CA ARG A 474 -27.92 25.44 11.78
C ARG A 474 -26.69 26.33 11.91
N ALA A 475 -26.91 27.63 12.02
CA ALA A 475 -25.87 28.62 12.26
C ALA A 475 -25.89 29.06 13.73
N THR A 476 -24.72 29.17 14.37
CA THR A 476 -24.58 29.55 15.77
C THR A 476 -23.49 30.60 15.97
N GLY A 477 -23.63 31.37 17.07
CA GLY A 477 -22.72 32.45 17.44
C GLY A 477 -23.23 33.82 16.95
N SER A 478 -22.37 34.58 16.29
CA SER A 478 -22.72 35.91 15.77
C SER A 478 -23.35 35.77 14.38
N VAL A 479 -24.60 35.31 14.32
CA VAL A 479 -25.29 35.06 13.06
C VAL A 479 -25.80 36.38 12.48
N SER A 480 -25.40 36.67 11.24
CA SER A 480 -25.86 37.85 10.48
C SER A 480 -25.94 37.52 8.98
N GLY A 481 -26.89 38.13 8.29
CA GLY A 481 -27.02 37.89 6.86
C GLY A 481 -28.31 38.43 6.25
N ASN A 482 -28.52 38.06 4.98
CA ASN A 482 -29.72 38.34 4.24
C ASN A 482 -30.19 37.07 3.53
N ILE A 483 -31.50 36.85 3.57
CA ILE A 483 -32.17 35.77 2.82
C ILE A 483 -33.21 36.47 1.91
N LEU A 484 -33.27 36.04 0.66
CA LEU A 484 -34.35 36.45 -0.25
C LEU A 484 -35.57 35.53 -0.01
N ASP A 485 -36.73 36.15 0.24
CA ASP A 485 -37.99 35.41 0.29
C ASP A 485 -38.43 34.98 -1.14
N ASP A 486 -39.55 34.27 -1.25
CA ASP A 486 -40.09 33.79 -2.53
C ASP A 486 -40.47 34.90 -3.49
N GLU A 487 -40.66 36.11 -2.99
CA GLU A 487 -40.90 37.30 -3.81
C GLU A 487 -39.61 38.10 -4.11
N ALA A 488 -38.42 37.48 -3.87
CA ALA A 488 -37.10 38.04 -4.02
C ALA A 488 -36.85 39.34 -3.19
N ARG A 489 -37.54 39.49 -2.07
CA ARG A 489 -37.31 40.59 -1.13
C ARG A 489 -36.27 40.20 -0.08
N PRO A 490 -35.29 41.07 0.21
CA PRO A 490 -34.27 40.76 1.22
C PRO A 490 -34.87 40.87 2.63
N ALA A 491 -34.73 39.78 3.40
CA ALA A 491 -34.99 39.73 4.85
C ALA A 491 -33.62 39.72 5.57
N ALA A 492 -33.34 40.77 6.36
CA ALA A 492 -32.13 40.81 7.17
C ALA A 492 -32.27 39.94 8.41
N ILE A 493 -31.22 39.18 8.72
CA ILE A 493 -31.14 38.30 9.89
C ILE A 493 -30.03 38.78 10.80
N ALA A 494 -30.33 38.86 12.11
CA ALA A 494 -29.35 39.03 13.17
C ALA A 494 -29.79 38.22 14.35
N SER A 495 -29.04 37.20 14.73
CA SER A 495 -29.44 36.22 15.79
C SER A 495 -28.20 35.57 16.41
N ARG A 496 -28.40 34.87 17.53
CA ARG A 496 -27.36 33.98 18.09
C ARG A 496 -27.49 32.55 17.55
N VAL A 497 -28.65 32.16 17.09
CA VAL A 497 -28.93 30.85 16.52
C VAL A 497 -29.94 31.04 15.39
N LEU A 498 -29.66 30.48 14.25
CA LEU A 498 -30.55 30.35 13.10
C LEU A 498 -30.67 28.88 12.77
N VAL A 499 -31.85 28.36 12.61
CA VAL A 499 -32.13 27.01 12.10
C VAL A 499 -33.01 27.16 10.88
N LEU A 500 -32.59 26.59 9.77
CA LEU A 500 -33.34 26.51 8.52
C LEU A 500 -33.55 25.03 8.22
N ASP A 501 -34.79 24.58 8.22
CA ASP A 501 -35.18 23.27 7.71
C ASP A 501 -35.47 23.43 6.21
N ILE A 502 -34.68 22.75 5.39
CA ILE A 502 -34.77 22.77 3.94
C ILE A 502 -35.39 21.42 3.51
N GLY A 503 -36.57 21.13 4.09
CA GLY A 503 -37.29 19.91 3.81
C GLY A 503 -38.05 19.99 2.49
N THR A 504 -38.06 18.92 1.70
CA THR A 504 -39.08 18.68 0.70
C THR A 504 -40.42 18.56 1.46
N ASP A 505 -41.38 19.45 1.16
CA ASP A 505 -42.73 19.36 1.69
C ASP A 505 -43.29 17.95 1.38
N PRO A 506 -43.61 17.12 2.39
CA PRO A 506 -44.14 15.78 2.13
C PRO A 506 -45.54 15.78 1.50
N ALA A 507 -46.06 16.94 1.15
CA ALA A 507 -47.40 17.14 0.57
C ALA A 507 -47.39 17.58 -0.91
N GLY A 508 -46.25 17.43 -1.62
CA GLY A 508 -46.16 17.67 -3.06
C GLY A 508 -46.44 16.44 -3.91
#